data_0c07d5291b4a1b327d3ac24e61e5b07c
#
_entry.id   0c07d5291b4a1b327d3ac24e61e5b07c
#
_cell.length_a   1.000
_cell.length_b   1.000
_cell.length_c   1.000
_cell.angle_alpha   90.00
_cell.angle_beta   90.00
_cell.angle_gamma   90.00
#
_symmetry.space_group_name_H-M   'P 1'
#
loop_
_entity.id
_entity.type
_entity.pdbx_description
1 polymer ?
#
loop_
_entity_poly.entity_id
_entity_poly.type
_entity_poly.pdbx_seq_one_letter_code
_entity_poly.pdbx_strand_id
1 'polypeptide(L)'
;MNRFLMMTALCLGAFVSHFTAGVINVSLPQFADLFHSDLSAVQWITTGYLLVIASLLPLMGKLGDHYSHRTIHNTGYVVFALSSILIAFSPNITILLILRAVQAVGASMFQATNIAIIALYLPKEQRGRALGIVSTAVALGAMSGPVAGGFIAEWLDWQWLFLVHVPVSLIAALLAFCYIPARRKDKSAGRESVTGRVPLDRFGAILFIISIASMIYAISAAQLAGFIIAITGFTAFLLWELRQSSPFLPIRLFRIFSLSGGLIISTMSFMMANTVLVALPFYLTGKAGFSPSISGYIMAIYPILLGVAGPVAGGWSDRYGSRRLMLIGIFGMGLSLLVLALVPDQAQANVLMLLGSLSLLGIGMGLLSAPNNSFIMQHAPKEHTGSIGGMIALTRNLGMVIGAALGLGAMKNATAGSVDQEHVSLLAALRPVLGGYILITVCILVILGLNLLQAARRQQTVDRQL
;
A
#
# COMPACT_ATOMS: atom_id res chain seq x y z
N MET A 1 -13.53 0.34 -29.02
CA MET A 1 -12.79 0.54 -27.76
C MET A 1 -11.47 -0.23 -27.83
N ASN A 2 -10.34 0.43 -27.82
CA ASN A 2 -9.04 -0.24 -27.75
C ASN A 2 -8.74 -0.65 -26.29
N ARG A 3 -9.03 -1.90 -25.95
CA ARG A 3 -8.85 -2.44 -24.58
C ARG A 3 -7.39 -2.38 -24.13
N PHE A 4 -6.45 -2.53 -25.06
CA PHE A 4 -5.03 -2.47 -24.75
C PHE A 4 -4.65 -1.08 -24.24
N LEU A 5 -5.01 0.00 -24.93
CA LEU A 5 -4.68 1.37 -24.54
C LEU A 5 -5.42 1.80 -23.26
N MET A 6 -6.66 1.33 -23.05
CA MET A 6 -7.33 1.51 -21.77
C MET A 6 -6.54 0.85 -20.62
N MET A 7 -6.12 -0.41 -20.79
CA MET A 7 -5.32 -1.12 -19.78
C MET A 7 -3.97 -0.44 -19.54
N THR A 8 -3.33 0.07 -20.59
CA THR A 8 -2.09 0.84 -20.46
C THR A 8 -2.29 2.08 -19.59
N ALA A 9 -3.39 2.84 -19.78
CA ALA A 9 -3.70 3.98 -18.92
C ALA A 9 -3.84 3.57 -17.45
N LEU A 10 -4.59 2.50 -17.18
CA LEU A 10 -4.79 1.98 -15.83
C LEU A 10 -3.47 1.52 -15.18
N CYS A 11 -2.63 0.85 -15.96
CA CYS A 11 -1.31 0.38 -15.50
C CYS A 11 -0.34 1.51 -15.22
N LEU A 12 -0.32 2.57 -16.06
CA LEU A 12 0.53 3.74 -15.83
C LEU A 12 0.14 4.46 -14.54
N GLY A 13 -1.15 4.58 -14.23
CA GLY A 13 -1.60 5.15 -12.95
C GLY A 13 -1.18 4.30 -11.75
N ALA A 14 -1.34 2.98 -11.85
CA ALA A 14 -0.91 2.07 -10.81
C ALA A 14 0.63 2.12 -10.61
N PHE A 15 1.39 2.19 -11.69
CA PHE A 15 2.84 2.39 -11.69
C PHE A 15 3.23 3.69 -10.98
N VAL A 16 2.72 4.84 -11.47
CA VAL A 16 3.10 6.17 -10.99
C VAL A 16 2.83 6.35 -9.51
N SER A 17 1.69 5.86 -9.00
CA SER A 17 1.34 6.04 -7.59
C SER A 17 2.28 5.29 -6.64
N HIS A 18 2.83 4.15 -7.06
CA HIS A 18 3.78 3.37 -6.26
C HIS A 18 5.23 3.82 -6.51
N PHE A 19 5.52 4.23 -7.72
CA PHE A 19 6.80 4.83 -8.09
C PHE A 19 7.08 6.09 -7.25
N THR A 20 6.10 7.00 -7.13
CA THR A 20 6.27 8.25 -6.37
C THR A 20 6.51 8.01 -4.87
N ALA A 21 5.96 6.93 -4.30
CA ALA A 21 6.26 6.57 -2.91
C ALA A 21 7.70 6.04 -2.77
N GLY A 22 8.14 5.20 -3.69
CA GLY A 22 9.49 4.63 -3.70
C GLY A 22 10.60 5.66 -3.94
N VAL A 23 10.40 6.55 -4.91
CA VAL A 23 11.34 7.63 -5.26
C VAL A 23 11.66 8.51 -4.05
N ILE A 24 10.65 8.87 -3.27
CA ILE A 24 10.80 9.80 -2.15
C ILE A 24 11.39 9.12 -0.92
N ASN A 25 11.11 7.84 -0.69
CA ASN A 25 11.59 7.13 0.50
C ASN A 25 13.11 7.16 0.63
N VAL A 26 13.84 7.03 -0.48
CA VAL A 26 15.32 7.05 -0.49
C VAL A 26 15.86 8.45 -0.15
N SER A 27 15.11 9.50 -0.50
CA SER A 27 15.53 10.90 -0.33
C SER A 27 15.04 11.55 0.96
N LEU A 28 14.30 10.81 1.83
CA LEU A 28 13.82 11.36 3.11
C LEU A 28 14.93 11.96 3.99
N PRO A 29 16.11 11.33 4.15
CA PRO A 29 17.20 11.93 4.90
C PRO A 29 17.62 13.28 4.33
N GLN A 30 17.75 13.39 2.99
CA GLN A 30 18.14 14.61 2.30
C GLN A 30 17.13 15.76 2.51
N PHE A 31 15.83 15.45 2.60
CA PHE A 31 14.81 16.45 2.90
C PHE A 31 14.92 17.02 4.32
N ALA A 32 15.39 16.25 5.30
CA ALA A 32 15.62 16.72 6.64
C ALA A 32 16.70 17.81 6.66
N ASP A 33 17.79 17.56 5.96
CA ASP A 33 18.91 18.52 5.83
C ASP A 33 18.50 19.75 5.01
N LEU A 34 17.84 19.54 3.86
CA LEU A 34 17.47 20.59 2.92
C LEU A 34 16.51 21.64 3.52
N PHE A 35 15.49 21.17 4.23
CA PHE A 35 14.47 22.04 4.82
C PHE A 35 14.76 22.38 6.29
N HIS A 36 15.94 22.02 6.81
CA HIS A 36 16.32 22.19 8.22
C HIS A 36 15.19 21.78 9.19
N SER A 37 14.58 20.64 8.85
CA SER A 37 13.39 20.15 9.54
C SER A 37 13.69 18.87 10.30
N ASP A 38 12.98 18.67 11.40
CA ASP A 38 13.11 17.44 12.17
C ASP A 38 12.53 16.22 11.43
N LEU A 39 12.94 15.05 11.85
CA LEU A 39 12.50 13.78 11.28
C LEU A 39 10.97 13.61 11.34
N SER A 40 10.32 14.24 12.34
CA SER A 40 8.85 14.25 12.47
C SER A 40 8.14 14.94 11.31
N ALA A 41 8.67 16.06 10.84
CA ALA A 41 8.09 16.80 9.72
C ALA A 41 8.33 16.05 8.41
N VAL A 42 9.55 15.57 8.21
CA VAL A 42 9.96 14.86 6.99
C VAL A 42 9.17 13.55 6.80
N GLN A 43 8.89 12.81 7.87
CA GLN A 43 8.09 11.57 7.77
C GLN A 43 6.72 11.79 7.15
N TRP A 44 6.12 13.00 7.31
CA TRP A 44 4.81 13.32 6.75
C TRP A 44 4.81 13.41 5.22
N ILE A 45 5.98 13.57 4.59
CA ILE A 45 6.10 13.55 3.12
C ILE A 45 5.59 12.20 2.57
N THR A 46 5.93 11.10 3.22
CA THR A 46 5.49 9.74 2.83
C THR A 46 4.24 9.31 3.60
N THR A 47 4.25 9.41 4.93
CA THR A 47 3.14 8.94 5.78
C THR A 47 1.86 9.72 5.51
N GLY A 48 1.95 11.05 5.37
CA GLY A 48 0.82 11.92 5.06
C GLY A 48 0.21 11.62 3.69
N TYR A 49 1.04 11.38 2.69
CA TYR A 49 0.58 10.97 1.36
C TYR A 49 -0.19 9.65 1.40
N LEU A 50 0.37 8.62 2.02
CA LEU A 50 -0.29 7.32 2.16
C LEU A 50 -1.55 7.39 3.02
N LEU A 51 -1.54 8.21 4.08
CA LEU A 51 -2.69 8.48 4.93
C LEU A 51 -3.87 9.03 4.13
N VAL A 52 -3.65 10.08 3.35
CA VAL A 52 -4.69 10.72 2.55
C VAL A 52 -5.24 9.72 1.52
N ILE A 53 -4.37 8.95 0.86
CA ILE A 53 -4.82 7.89 -0.06
C ILE A 53 -5.71 6.89 0.68
N ALA A 54 -5.23 6.29 1.77
CA ALA A 54 -5.97 5.27 2.50
C ALA A 54 -7.33 5.77 3.00
N SER A 55 -7.37 7.00 3.51
CA SER A 55 -8.59 7.63 4.02
C SER A 55 -9.62 7.92 2.93
N LEU A 56 -9.16 8.31 1.73
CA LEU A 56 -10.04 8.73 0.65
C LEU A 56 -10.41 7.62 -0.34
N LEU A 57 -9.68 6.49 -0.36
CA LEU A 57 -9.93 5.39 -1.30
C LEU A 57 -11.40 4.95 -1.37
N PRO A 58 -12.08 4.63 -0.24
CA PRO A 58 -13.48 4.23 -0.29
C PRO A 58 -14.41 5.35 -0.75
N LEU A 59 -14.11 6.60 -0.35
CA LEU A 59 -14.88 7.79 -0.77
C LEU A 59 -14.79 8.00 -2.28
N MET A 60 -13.60 7.91 -2.86
CA MET A 60 -13.38 8.09 -4.30
C MET A 60 -14.00 6.96 -5.11
N GLY A 61 -14.04 5.75 -4.59
CA GLY A 61 -14.78 4.64 -5.18
C GLY A 61 -16.28 4.95 -5.29
N LYS A 62 -16.92 5.38 -4.19
CA LYS A 62 -18.33 5.80 -4.19
C LYS A 62 -18.61 7.02 -5.05
N LEU A 63 -17.71 8.00 -5.08
CA LEU A 63 -17.83 9.15 -5.99
C LEU A 63 -17.77 8.70 -7.44
N GLY A 64 -16.98 7.66 -7.76
CA GLY A 64 -16.96 7.02 -9.07
C GLY A 64 -18.29 6.39 -9.44
N ASP A 65 -18.97 5.71 -8.51
CA ASP A 65 -20.31 5.15 -8.69
C ASP A 65 -21.35 6.25 -8.92
N HIS A 66 -21.25 7.35 -8.17
CA HIS A 66 -22.21 8.44 -8.20
C HIS A 66 -22.11 9.33 -9.45
N TYR A 67 -20.90 9.79 -9.79
CA TYR A 67 -20.66 10.69 -10.92
C TYR A 67 -20.28 9.92 -12.19
N SER A 68 -19.12 9.32 -12.22
CA SER A 68 -18.61 8.41 -13.25
C SER A 68 -17.20 7.97 -12.87
N HIS A 69 -16.90 6.69 -12.95
CA HIS A 69 -15.54 6.17 -12.73
C HIS A 69 -14.53 6.81 -13.68
N ARG A 70 -14.90 7.04 -14.96
CA ARG A 70 -14.07 7.75 -15.93
C ARG A 70 -13.75 9.18 -15.49
N THR A 71 -14.74 9.93 -15.05
CA THR A 71 -14.56 11.34 -14.65
C THR A 71 -13.63 11.42 -13.43
N ILE A 72 -13.91 10.64 -12.38
CA ILE A 72 -13.07 10.62 -11.18
C ILE A 72 -11.64 10.18 -11.54
N HIS A 73 -11.49 9.12 -12.33
CA HIS A 73 -10.19 8.60 -12.76
C HIS A 73 -9.34 9.66 -13.49
N ASN A 74 -9.93 10.30 -14.49
CA ASN A 74 -9.24 11.30 -15.33
C ASN A 74 -8.92 12.57 -14.55
N THR A 75 -9.85 13.06 -13.72
CA THR A 75 -9.59 14.20 -12.83
C THR A 75 -8.47 13.88 -11.86
N GLY A 76 -8.39 12.64 -11.38
CA GLY A 76 -7.30 12.17 -10.53
C GLY A 76 -5.92 12.35 -11.15
N TYR A 77 -5.75 12.01 -12.43
CA TYR A 77 -4.48 12.24 -13.14
C TYR A 77 -4.14 13.72 -13.28
N VAL A 78 -5.12 14.56 -13.59
CA VAL A 78 -4.90 16.01 -13.72
C VAL A 78 -4.45 16.61 -12.37
N VAL A 79 -5.18 16.28 -11.29
CA VAL A 79 -4.84 16.74 -9.94
C VAL A 79 -3.44 16.26 -9.55
N PHE A 80 -3.12 14.99 -9.81
CA PHE A 80 -1.81 14.42 -9.52
C PHE A 80 -0.68 15.10 -10.27
N ALA A 81 -0.83 15.32 -11.58
CA ALA A 81 0.19 15.95 -12.41
C ALA A 81 0.43 17.42 -12.02
N LEU A 82 -0.67 18.19 -11.83
CA LEU A 82 -0.57 19.59 -11.43
C LEU A 82 0.07 19.76 -10.06
N SER A 83 -0.35 18.97 -9.07
CA SER A 83 0.26 19.02 -7.74
C SER A 83 1.72 18.60 -7.76
N SER A 84 2.12 17.63 -8.60
CA SER A 84 3.52 17.24 -8.77
C SER A 84 4.39 18.41 -9.28
N ILE A 85 3.88 19.15 -10.24
CA ILE A 85 4.56 20.36 -10.76
C ILE A 85 4.66 21.41 -9.65
N LEU A 86 3.56 21.70 -8.95
CA LEU A 86 3.55 22.72 -7.90
C LEU A 86 4.48 22.37 -6.72
N ILE A 87 4.58 21.09 -6.36
CA ILE A 87 5.51 20.61 -5.31
C ILE A 87 6.95 20.99 -5.65
N ALA A 88 7.36 20.88 -6.91
CA ALA A 88 8.72 21.22 -7.33
C ALA A 88 9.09 22.69 -7.10
N PHE A 89 8.10 23.57 -6.96
CA PHE A 89 8.28 25.00 -6.68
C PHE A 89 7.95 25.36 -5.21
N SER A 90 7.81 24.39 -4.32
CA SER A 90 7.46 24.66 -2.92
C SER A 90 8.64 25.34 -2.19
N PRO A 91 8.39 26.49 -1.52
CA PRO A 91 9.45 27.26 -0.85
C PRO A 91 9.82 26.70 0.52
N ASN A 92 8.99 25.85 1.12
CA ASN A 92 9.18 25.27 2.45
C ASN A 92 8.44 23.95 2.59
N ILE A 93 8.79 23.19 3.63
CA ILE A 93 8.21 21.86 3.91
C ILE A 93 6.70 21.90 4.12
N THR A 94 6.15 22.95 4.72
CA THR A 94 4.69 23.04 5.00
C THR A 94 3.89 23.09 3.70
N ILE A 95 4.31 23.93 2.75
CA ILE A 95 3.67 24.02 1.42
C ILE A 95 3.85 22.70 0.66
N LEU A 96 5.04 22.10 0.73
CA LEU A 96 5.31 20.77 0.16
C LEU A 96 4.33 19.74 0.71
N LEU A 97 4.13 19.67 2.02
CA LEU A 97 3.20 18.72 2.66
C LEU A 97 1.74 18.95 2.24
N ILE A 98 1.30 20.21 2.16
CA ILE A 98 -0.05 20.54 1.68
C ILE A 98 -0.24 20.09 0.24
N LEU A 99 0.67 20.41 -0.64
CA LEU A 99 0.62 20.00 -2.04
C LEU A 99 0.74 18.48 -2.20
N ARG A 100 1.50 17.84 -1.31
CA ARG A 100 1.60 16.38 -1.24
C ARG A 100 0.26 15.73 -0.85
N ALA A 101 -0.50 16.35 0.06
CA ALA A 101 -1.85 15.91 0.38
C ALA A 101 -2.79 16.06 -0.85
N VAL A 102 -2.69 17.15 -1.60
CA VAL A 102 -3.45 17.35 -2.85
C VAL A 102 -3.07 16.30 -3.89
N GLN A 103 -1.79 15.98 -4.04
CA GLN A 103 -1.31 14.92 -4.93
C GLN A 103 -1.89 13.55 -4.53
N ALA A 104 -1.99 13.28 -3.23
CA ALA A 104 -2.57 12.05 -2.70
C ALA A 104 -4.08 11.95 -2.97
N VAL A 105 -4.83 13.07 -2.96
CA VAL A 105 -6.22 13.10 -3.43
C VAL A 105 -6.30 12.63 -4.89
N GLY A 106 -5.48 13.18 -5.78
CA GLY A 106 -5.41 12.73 -7.17
C GLY A 106 -5.09 11.23 -7.29
N ALA A 107 -4.11 10.74 -6.52
CA ALA A 107 -3.74 9.32 -6.50
C ALA A 107 -4.89 8.43 -6.01
N SER A 108 -5.61 8.81 -4.96
CA SER A 108 -6.76 8.06 -4.45
C SER A 108 -7.89 7.95 -5.48
N MET A 109 -8.12 8.99 -6.28
CA MET A 109 -9.15 9.02 -7.31
C MET A 109 -8.92 7.96 -8.39
N PHE A 110 -7.73 7.88 -8.98
CA PHE A 110 -7.47 6.88 -10.01
C PHE A 110 -7.20 5.48 -9.42
N GLN A 111 -6.64 5.33 -8.24
CA GLN A 111 -6.49 4.02 -7.61
C GLN A 111 -7.84 3.38 -7.25
N ALA A 112 -8.77 4.14 -6.66
CA ALA A 112 -10.08 3.64 -6.25
C ALA A 112 -10.93 3.19 -7.45
N THR A 113 -10.83 3.92 -8.58
CA THR A 113 -11.64 3.67 -9.78
C THR A 113 -11.05 2.60 -10.69
N ASN A 114 -9.77 2.24 -10.53
CA ASN A 114 -9.04 1.31 -11.39
C ASN A 114 -9.73 -0.07 -11.48
N ILE A 115 -10.01 -0.68 -10.32
CA ILE A 115 -10.66 -2.00 -10.24
C ILE A 115 -12.09 -1.94 -10.79
N ALA A 116 -12.82 -0.86 -10.51
CA ALA A 116 -14.18 -0.67 -10.99
C ALA A 116 -14.24 -0.55 -12.53
N ILE A 117 -13.31 0.18 -13.14
CA ILE A 117 -13.21 0.30 -14.60
C ILE A 117 -12.93 -1.07 -15.23
N ILE A 118 -12.01 -1.87 -14.66
CA ILE A 118 -11.75 -3.24 -15.12
C ILE A 118 -13.03 -4.09 -15.03
N ALA A 119 -13.74 -4.02 -13.92
CA ALA A 119 -14.96 -4.78 -13.71
C ALA A 119 -16.10 -4.37 -14.64
N LEU A 120 -16.20 -3.10 -15.02
CA LEU A 120 -17.25 -2.57 -15.89
C LEU A 120 -17.01 -2.85 -17.37
N TYR A 121 -15.76 -2.74 -17.83
CA TYR A 121 -15.46 -2.74 -19.27
C TYR A 121 -14.80 -4.02 -19.78
N LEU A 122 -14.35 -4.92 -18.91
CA LEU A 122 -13.77 -6.20 -19.31
C LEU A 122 -14.72 -7.37 -19.01
N PRO A 123 -14.74 -8.40 -19.91
CA PRO A 123 -15.44 -9.66 -19.69
C PRO A 123 -14.94 -10.33 -18.39
N LYS A 124 -15.82 -11.11 -17.73
CA LYS A 124 -15.51 -11.77 -16.46
C LYS A 124 -14.25 -12.63 -16.55
N GLU A 125 -14.07 -13.33 -17.67
CA GLU A 125 -12.96 -14.26 -17.95
C GLU A 125 -11.62 -13.55 -18.08
N GLN A 126 -11.59 -12.25 -18.36
CA GLN A 126 -10.37 -11.44 -18.55
C GLN A 126 -10.02 -10.57 -17.35
N ARG A 127 -10.92 -10.43 -16.36
CA ARG A 127 -10.73 -9.55 -15.19
C ARG A 127 -9.56 -9.97 -14.32
N GLY A 128 -9.42 -11.26 -14.05
CA GLY A 128 -8.30 -11.80 -13.27
C GLY A 128 -6.95 -11.49 -13.92
N ARG A 129 -6.82 -11.73 -15.24
CA ARG A 129 -5.62 -11.38 -16.00
C ARG A 129 -5.35 -9.87 -15.98
N ALA A 130 -6.37 -9.05 -16.14
CA ALA A 130 -6.23 -7.59 -16.12
C ALA A 130 -5.76 -7.08 -14.74
N LEU A 131 -6.31 -7.61 -13.64
CA LEU A 131 -5.87 -7.29 -12.29
C LEU A 131 -4.43 -7.75 -12.03
N GLY A 132 -4.03 -8.90 -12.60
CA GLY A 132 -2.64 -9.37 -12.56
C GLY A 132 -1.68 -8.41 -13.26
N ILE A 133 -2.04 -7.90 -14.45
CA ILE A 133 -1.24 -6.92 -15.21
C ILE A 133 -1.10 -5.61 -14.39
N VAL A 134 -2.19 -5.13 -13.77
CA VAL A 134 -2.13 -3.94 -12.89
C VAL A 134 -1.24 -4.20 -11.68
N SER A 135 -1.29 -5.38 -11.07
CA SER A 135 -0.41 -5.75 -9.96
C SER A 135 1.07 -5.76 -10.37
N THR A 136 1.37 -6.22 -11.59
CA THR A 136 2.73 -6.14 -12.15
C THR A 136 3.17 -4.68 -12.34
N ALA A 137 2.29 -3.80 -12.82
CA ALA A 137 2.60 -2.37 -12.95
C ALA A 137 2.88 -1.71 -11.58
N VAL A 138 2.13 -2.09 -10.54
CA VAL A 138 2.39 -1.69 -9.15
C VAL A 138 3.79 -2.12 -8.71
N ALA A 139 4.15 -3.39 -8.94
CA ALA A 139 5.45 -3.93 -8.57
C ALA A 139 6.60 -3.22 -9.32
N LEU A 140 6.42 -2.98 -10.63
CA LEU A 140 7.40 -2.23 -11.44
C LEU A 140 7.56 -0.80 -10.95
N GLY A 141 6.48 -0.11 -10.56
CA GLY A 141 6.54 1.23 -9.97
C GLY A 141 7.31 1.22 -8.66
N ALA A 142 6.99 0.31 -7.75
CA ALA A 142 7.69 0.16 -6.48
C ALA A 142 9.17 -0.22 -6.66
N MET A 143 9.49 -1.02 -7.69
CA MET A 143 10.85 -1.44 -8.02
C MET A 143 11.72 -0.29 -8.55
N SER A 144 11.19 0.47 -9.49
CA SER A 144 11.94 1.55 -10.14
C SER A 144 12.07 2.79 -9.27
N GLY A 145 11.16 2.98 -8.29
CA GLY A 145 11.15 4.14 -7.40
C GLY A 145 12.46 4.35 -6.66
N PRO A 146 12.94 3.42 -5.84
CA PRO A 146 14.19 3.56 -5.10
C PRO A 146 15.41 3.80 -5.99
N VAL A 147 15.51 3.12 -7.14
CA VAL A 147 16.62 3.31 -8.09
C VAL A 147 16.61 4.71 -8.67
N ALA A 148 15.45 5.15 -9.16
CA ALA A 148 15.30 6.50 -9.72
C ALA A 148 15.50 7.57 -8.63
N GLY A 149 14.98 7.34 -7.42
CA GLY A 149 15.15 8.24 -6.28
C GLY A 149 16.60 8.39 -5.85
N GLY A 150 17.34 7.28 -5.76
CA GLY A 150 18.77 7.32 -5.45
C GLY A 150 19.59 8.06 -6.51
N PHE A 151 19.32 7.78 -7.80
CA PHE A 151 19.98 8.49 -8.90
C PHE A 151 19.67 10.00 -8.89
N ILE A 152 18.38 10.37 -8.74
CA ILE A 152 17.96 11.77 -8.70
C ILE A 152 18.60 12.49 -7.51
N ALA A 153 18.59 11.87 -6.33
CA ALA A 153 19.13 12.45 -5.10
C ALA A 153 20.65 12.72 -5.18
N GLU A 154 21.37 11.97 -6.02
CA GLU A 154 22.83 12.10 -6.15
C GLU A 154 23.24 13.06 -7.30
N TRP A 155 22.49 13.05 -8.41
CA TRP A 155 22.92 13.72 -9.65
C TRP A 155 22.06 14.91 -10.07
N LEU A 156 20.87 15.07 -9.49
CA LEU A 156 19.90 16.09 -9.86
C LEU A 156 19.38 16.82 -8.61
N ASP A 157 18.71 17.96 -8.83
CA ASP A 157 18.04 18.68 -7.76
C ASP A 157 16.79 17.91 -7.25
N TRP A 158 16.43 18.08 -5.99
CA TRP A 158 15.32 17.41 -5.34
C TRP A 158 13.96 17.59 -6.05
N GLN A 159 13.78 18.68 -6.78
CA GLN A 159 12.57 18.96 -7.57
C GLN A 159 12.27 17.85 -8.57
N TRP A 160 13.30 17.21 -9.12
CA TRP A 160 13.17 16.11 -10.07
C TRP A 160 12.54 14.87 -9.46
N LEU A 161 12.57 14.70 -8.14
CA LEU A 161 11.85 13.62 -7.45
C LEU A 161 10.34 13.70 -7.69
N PHE A 162 9.82 14.90 -7.96
CA PHE A 162 8.40 15.15 -8.24
C PHE A 162 8.12 15.35 -9.74
N LEU A 163 9.06 15.90 -10.49
CA LEU A 163 8.87 16.17 -11.92
C LEU A 163 8.98 14.93 -12.79
N VAL A 164 9.79 13.93 -12.39
CA VAL A 164 10.06 12.72 -13.20
C VAL A 164 8.79 11.93 -13.55
N HIS A 165 7.78 11.95 -12.71
CA HIS A 165 6.54 11.22 -12.96
C HIS A 165 5.44 12.06 -13.64
N VAL A 166 5.68 13.38 -13.85
CA VAL A 166 4.74 14.24 -14.57
C VAL A 166 4.51 13.79 -16.02
N PRO A 167 5.55 13.52 -16.83
CA PRO A 167 5.33 13.03 -18.20
C PRO A 167 4.52 11.75 -18.25
N VAL A 168 4.81 10.81 -17.35
CA VAL A 168 4.10 9.52 -17.28
C VAL A 168 2.63 9.71 -16.91
N SER A 169 2.35 10.59 -15.93
CA SER A 169 0.98 10.89 -15.52
C SER A 169 0.18 11.64 -16.59
N LEU A 170 0.82 12.52 -17.36
CA LEU A 170 0.20 13.20 -18.51
C LEU A 170 -0.15 12.23 -19.64
N ILE A 171 0.76 11.29 -19.96
CA ILE A 171 0.49 10.22 -20.94
C ILE A 171 -0.67 9.35 -20.46
N ALA A 172 -0.66 8.96 -19.17
CA ALA A 172 -1.74 8.19 -18.57
C ALA A 172 -3.08 8.94 -18.65
N ALA A 173 -3.09 10.25 -18.34
CA ALA A 173 -4.26 11.11 -18.46
C ALA A 173 -4.78 11.13 -19.91
N LEU A 174 -3.92 11.38 -20.88
CA LEU A 174 -4.28 11.42 -22.30
C LEU A 174 -4.91 10.11 -22.76
N LEU A 175 -4.28 8.98 -22.45
CA LEU A 175 -4.81 7.65 -22.77
C LEU A 175 -6.15 7.39 -22.06
N ALA A 176 -6.28 7.78 -20.81
CA ALA A 176 -7.51 7.61 -20.06
C ALA A 176 -8.66 8.48 -20.63
N PHE A 177 -8.38 9.72 -21.00
CA PHE A 177 -9.35 10.60 -21.69
C PHE A 177 -9.81 10.04 -23.03
N CYS A 178 -8.90 9.46 -23.81
CA CYS A 178 -9.22 8.95 -25.15
C CYS A 178 -9.88 7.57 -25.12
N TYR A 179 -9.47 6.67 -24.22
CA TYR A 179 -9.80 5.25 -24.33
C TYR A 179 -10.66 4.68 -23.21
N ILE A 180 -10.82 5.35 -22.07
CA ILE A 180 -11.84 4.97 -21.08
C ILE A 180 -13.20 5.46 -21.60
N PRO A 181 -14.18 4.56 -21.86
CA PRO A 181 -15.45 4.96 -22.45
C PRO A 181 -16.23 5.88 -21.52
N ALA A 182 -16.90 6.88 -22.11
CA ALA A 182 -17.95 7.60 -21.41
C ALA A 182 -19.12 6.65 -21.12
N ARG A 183 -19.74 6.75 -19.96
CA ARG A 183 -20.91 5.94 -19.59
C ARG A 183 -21.99 6.08 -20.68
N ARG A 184 -22.19 5.04 -21.49
CA ARG A 184 -23.36 4.98 -22.36
C ARG A 184 -24.58 4.90 -21.44
N LYS A 185 -25.49 5.87 -21.55
CA LYS A 185 -26.87 5.68 -21.12
C LYS A 185 -27.45 4.61 -22.03
N ASP A 186 -27.45 3.37 -21.61
CA ASP A 186 -28.17 2.31 -22.33
C ASP A 186 -29.67 2.60 -22.22
N LYS A 187 -30.22 3.29 -23.25
CA LYS A 187 -31.65 3.51 -23.43
C LYS A 187 -32.39 2.21 -23.83
N SER A 188 -31.69 1.09 -24.05
CA SER A 188 -32.24 -0.11 -24.68
C SER A 188 -32.35 -1.35 -23.78
N ALA A 189 -31.90 -1.31 -22.54
CA ALA A 189 -32.23 -2.37 -21.60
C ALA A 189 -33.37 -1.90 -20.70
N GLY A 190 -34.57 -2.42 -20.95
CA GLY A 190 -35.78 -2.23 -20.13
C GLY A 190 -35.65 -2.86 -18.71
N ARG A 191 -34.45 -2.95 -18.18
CA ARG A 191 -34.18 -3.07 -16.75
C ARG A 191 -34.05 -1.65 -16.22
N GLU A 192 -35.00 -1.25 -15.42
CA GLU A 192 -34.89 -0.11 -14.53
C GLU A 192 -33.45 -0.02 -14.05
N SER A 193 -32.66 0.87 -14.68
CA SER A 193 -31.45 1.34 -14.06
C SER A 193 -31.94 1.83 -12.70
N VAL A 194 -31.55 1.13 -11.65
CA VAL A 194 -31.65 1.65 -10.29
C VAL A 194 -30.84 2.94 -10.28
N THR A 195 -31.46 4.00 -10.83
CA THR A 195 -31.02 5.38 -10.77
C THR A 195 -31.35 5.98 -9.40
N GLY A 196 -31.41 5.15 -8.38
CA GLY A 196 -31.20 5.60 -7.03
C GLY A 196 -29.73 5.97 -6.92
N ARG A 197 -29.43 7.28 -6.97
CA ARG A 197 -28.14 7.81 -6.54
C ARG A 197 -27.83 7.15 -5.20
N VAL A 198 -26.86 6.21 -5.18
CA VAL A 198 -26.47 5.58 -3.93
C VAL A 198 -26.09 6.70 -2.97
N PRO A 199 -26.86 6.90 -1.88
CA PRO A 199 -26.62 8.03 -1.00
C PRO A 199 -25.20 7.92 -0.46
N LEU A 200 -24.45 9.02 -0.62
CA LEU A 200 -23.10 9.11 -0.08
C LEU A 200 -23.20 9.29 1.43
N ASP A 201 -22.76 8.31 2.19
CA ASP A 201 -22.64 8.45 3.63
C ASP A 201 -21.46 9.37 3.97
N ARG A 202 -21.74 10.68 3.97
CA ARG A 202 -20.75 11.72 4.25
C ARG A 202 -20.27 11.65 5.70
N PHE A 203 -21.19 11.33 6.61
CA PHE A 203 -20.86 11.28 8.03
C PHE A 203 -19.97 10.07 8.36
N GLY A 204 -20.29 8.88 7.85
CA GLY A 204 -19.43 7.70 7.96
C GLY A 204 -18.04 7.93 7.34
N ALA A 205 -17.96 8.60 6.17
CA ALA A 205 -16.70 8.95 5.55
C ALA A 205 -15.84 9.89 6.42
N ILE A 206 -16.44 10.92 7.04
CA ILE A 206 -15.74 11.86 7.94
C ILE A 206 -15.24 11.14 9.19
N LEU A 207 -16.08 10.31 9.83
CA LEU A 207 -15.69 9.51 10.99
C LEU A 207 -14.52 8.58 10.66
N PHE A 208 -14.56 7.92 9.49
CA PHE A 208 -13.48 7.05 9.03
C PHE A 208 -12.16 7.81 8.84
N ILE A 209 -12.20 8.96 8.14
CA ILE A 209 -11.03 9.81 7.89
C ILE A 209 -10.42 10.28 9.22
N ILE A 210 -11.24 10.80 10.14
CA ILE A 210 -10.77 11.28 11.45
C ILE A 210 -10.14 10.14 12.24
N SER A 211 -10.78 8.96 12.27
CA SER A 211 -10.28 7.80 13.00
C SER A 211 -8.93 7.33 12.50
N ILE A 212 -8.77 7.21 11.17
CA ILE A 212 -7.51 6.80 10.55
C ILE A 212 -6.42 7.86 10.76
N ALA A 213 -6.76 9.15 10.55
CA ALA A 213 -5.81 10.25 10.75
C ALA A 213 -5.32 10.32 12.21
N SER A 214 -6.24 10.22 13.17
CA SER A 214 -5.90 10.23 14.60
C SER A 214 -5.08 9.01 15.00
N MET A 215 -5.37 7.83 14.45
CA MET A 215 -4.59 6.61 14.70
C MET A 215 -3.14 6.77 14.26
N ILE A 216 -2.92 7.26 13.04
CA ILE A 216 -1.57 7.43 12.49
C ILE A 216 -0.82 8.52 13.23
N TYR A 217 -1.49 9.64 13.56
CA TYR A 217 -0.90 10.69 14.36
C TYR A 217 -0.49 10.15 15.74
N ALA A 218 -1.36 9.37 16.40
CA ALA A 218 -1.08 8.76 17.69
C ALA A 218 0.16 7.86 17.67
N ILE A 219 0.28 7.02 16.62
CA ILE A 219 1.44 6.14 16.44
C ILE A 219 2.71 6.97 16.19
N SER A 220 2.64 7.98 15.30
CA SER A 220 3.80 8.79 14.92
C SER A 220 4.30 9.71 16.06
N ALA A 221 3.37 10.26 16.87
CA ALA A 221 3.68 11.20 17.94
C ALA A 221 3.73 10.55 19.33
N ALA A 222 3.43 9.25 19.44
CA ALA A 222 3.30 8.49 20.68
C ALA A 222 2.35 9.19 21.72
N GLN A 223 1.25 9.80 21.24
CA GLN A 223 0.32 10.57 22.05
C GLN A 223 -0.94 9.78 22.41
N LEU A 224 -1.18 9.61 23.71
CA LEU A 224 -2.36 8.90 24.24
C LEU A 224 -3.69 9.52 23.77
N ALA A 225 -3.78 10.86 23.73
CA ALA A 225 -4.97 11.55 23.25
C ALA A 225 -5.36 11.16 21.82
N GLY A 226 -4.38 11.01 20.92
CA GLY A 226 -4.60 10.53 19.56
C GLY A 226 -5.18 9.12 19.52
N PHE A 227 -4.70 8.20 20.36
CA PHE A 227 -5.25 6.84 20.48
C PHE A 227 -6.70 6.85 20.97
N ILE A 228 -7.02 7.68 21.96
CA ILE A 228 -8.39 7.81 22.47
C ILE A 228 -9.32 8.32 21.36
N ILE A 229 -8.94 9.37 20.64
CA ILE A 229 -9.72 9.91 19.52
C ILE A 229 -9.87 8.86 18.40
N ALA A 230 -8.82 8.12 18.09
CA ALA A 230 -8.87 7.07 17.08
C ALA A 230 -9.84 5.95 17.46
N ILE A 231 -9.75 5.44 18.69
CA ILE A 231 -10.61 4.34 19.17
C ILE A 231 -12.07 4.80 19.28
N THR A 232 -12.33 5.97 19.85
CA THR A 232 -13.69 6.51 19.96
C THR A 232 -14.29 6.81 18.60
N GLY A 233 -13.53 7.43 17.69
CA GLY A 233 -13.95 7.72 16.32
C GLY A 233 -14.22 6.44 15.53
N PHE A 234 -13.36 5.43 15.63
CA PHE A 234 -13.55 4.16 14.94
C PHE A 234 -14.75 3.37 15.51
N THR A 235 -14.95 3.42 16.82
CA THR A 235 -16.14 2.82 17.47
C THR A 235 -17.41 3.53 17.01
N ALA A 236 -17.43 4.86 16.98
CA ALA A 236 -18.54 5.64 16.46
C ALA A 236 -18.79 5.35 14.98
N PHE A 237 -17.74 5.23 14.16
CA PHE A 237 -17.83 4.82 12.76
C PHE A 237 -18.48 3.44 12.62
N LEU A 238 -18.03 2.43 13.38
CA LEU A 238 -18.60 1.09 13.33
C LEU A 238 -20.07 1.06 13.73
N LEU A 239 -20.44 1.76 14.81
CA LEU A 239 -21.83 1.83 15.27
C LEU A 239 -22.73 2.55 14.27
N TRP A 240 -22.23 3.59 13.63
CA TRP A 240 -22.93 4.31 12.57
C TRP A 240 -23.14 3.42 11.35
N GLU A 241 -22.09 2.79 10.88
CA GLU A 241 -22.06 1.96 9.68
C GLU A 241 -22.97 0.72 9.78
N LEU A 242 -23.07 0.14 10.96
CA LEU A 242 -23.99 -0.99 11.22
C LEU A 242 -25.48 -0.61 11.12
N ARG A 243 -25.80 0.68 11.28
CA ARG A 243 -27.18 1.19 11.20
C ARG A 243 -27.57 1.66 9.81
N GLN A 244 -26.59 1.84 8.92
CA GLN A 244 -26.85 2.36 7.56
C GLN A 244 -27.42 1.28 6.64
N SER A 245 -28.40 1.68 5.82
CA SER A 245 -28.95 0.84 4.75
C SER A 245 -27.99 0.73 3.55
N SER A 246 -27.21 1.80 3.30
CA SER A 246 -26.17 1.85 2.26
C SER A 246 -24.83 2.25 2.87
N PRO A 247 -24.15 1.30 3.53
CA PRO A 247 -22.95 1.56 4.30
C PRO A 247 -21.80 2.08 3.42
N PHE A 248 -20.93 2.91 4.01
CA PHE A 248 -19.70 3.40 3.38
C PHE A 248 -18.73 2.26 3.08
N LEU A 249 -18.53 1.39 4.06
CA LEU A 249 -17.81 0.12 3.93
C LEU A 249 -18.78 -1.04 4.23
N PRO A 250 -18.79 -2.13 3.46
CA PRO A 250 -19.66 -3.27 3.72
C PRO A 250 -19.16 -4.10 4.92
N ILE A 251 -19.24 -3.53 6.14
CA ILE A 251 -18.71 -4.12 7.38
C ILE A 251 -19.27 -5.54 7.62
N ARG A 252 -20.50 -5.81 7.17
CA ARG A 252 -21.10 -7.13 7.31
C ARG A 252 -20.29 -8.25 6.64
N LEU A 253 -19.47 -7.92 5.62
CA LEU A 253 -18.60 -8.88 4.96
C LEU A 253 -17.44 -9.33 5.85
N PHE A 254 -17.05 -8.55 6.86
CA PHE A 254 -16.03 -8.95 7.83
C PHE A 254 -16.46 -10.13 8.72
N ARG A 255 -17.74 -10.50 8.73
CA ARG A 255 -18.22 -11.75 9.38
C ARG A 255 -17.74 -13.01 8.67
N ILE A 256 -17.34 -12.90 7.41
CA ILE A 256 -16.76 -14.03 6.66
C ILE A 256 -15.30 -14.17 7.11
N PHE A 257 -15.03 -15.15 7.97
CA PHE A 257 -13.72 -15.36 8.60
C PHE A 257 -12.57 -15.47 7.60
N SER A 258 -12.74 -16.19 6.49
CA SER A 258 -11.72 -16.32 5.44
C SER A 258 -11.39 -14.99 4.78
N LEU A 259 -12.38 -14.14 4.54
CA LEU A 259 -12.21 -12.82 3.96
C LEU A 259 -11.49 -11.88 4.93
N SER A 260 -11.94 -11.81 6.17
CA SER A 260 -11.33 -10.97 7.20
C SER A 260 -9.91 -11.40 7.51
N GLY A 261 -9.65 -12.70 7.61
CA GLY A 261 -8.32 -13.24 7.80
C GLY A 261 -7.36 -12.84 6.67
N GLY A 262 -7.79 -12.94 5.42
CA GLY A 262 -7.01 -12.51 4.26
C GLY A 262 -6.72 -11.00 4.26
N LEU A 263 -7.70 -10.17 4.62
CA LEU A 263 -7.54 -8.71 4.72
C LEU A 263 -6.57 -8.32 5.85
N ILE A 264 -6.65 -8.97 7.01
CA ILE A 264 -5.72 -8.77 8.12
C ILE A 264 -4.29 -9.16 7.70
N ILE A 265 -4.11 -10.32 7.08
CA ILE A 265 -2.82 -10.79 6.58
C ILE A 265 -2.26 -9.79 5.56
N SER A 266 -3.10 -9.25 4.66
CA SER A 266 -2.69 -8.20 3.73
C SER A 266 -2.18 -6.96 4.47
N THR A 267 -2.94 -6.45 5.44
CA THR A 267 -2.53 -5.28 6.23
C THR A 267 -1.20 -5.50 6.93
N MET A 268 -1.05 -6.64 7.64
CA MET A 268 0.16 -6.96 8.41
C MET A 268 1.39 -7.12 7.51
N SER A 269 1.26 -7.79 6.38
CA SER A 269 2.38 -8.00 5.46
C SER A 269 2.88 -6.69 4.84
N PHE A 270 1.97 -5.82 4.39
CA PHE A 270 2.36 -4.49 3.88
C PHE A 270 2.91 -3.58 4.99
N MET A 271 2.41 -3.68 6.22
CA MET A 271 2.93 -2.97 7.38
C MET A 271 4.38 -3.37 7.67
N MET A 272 4.66 -4.68 7.75
CA MET A 272 6.01 -5.20 7.97
C MET A 272 6.99 -4.74 6.88
N ALA A 273 6.63 -4.91 5.62
CA ALA A 273 7.48 -4.53 4.51
C ALA A 273 7.74 -3.02 4.47
N ASN A 274 6.71 -2.20 4.65
CA ASN A 274 6.86 -0.75 4.55
C ASN A 274 7.61 -0.14 5.74
N THR A 275 7.52 -0.73 6.94
CA THR A 275 8.36 -0.34 8.09
C THR A 275 9.84 -0.43 7.73
N VAL A 276 10.27 -1.55 7.12
CA VAL A 276 11.65 -1.74 6.69
C VAL A 276 12.03 -0.75 5.59
N LEU A 277 11.20 -0.63 4.56
CA LEU A 277 11.50 0.20 3.38
C LEU A 277 11.60 1.69 3.69
N VAL A 278 10.86 2.19 4.67
CA VAL A 278 10.89 3.61 5.04
C VAL A 278 12.03 3.90 6.03
N ALA A 279 12.36 2.97 6.92
CA ALA A 279 13.43 3.16 7.90
C ALA A 279 14.83 2.90 7.34
N LEU A 280 14.96 1.97 6.39
CA LEU A 280 16.25 1.51 5.87
C LEU A 280 17.10 2.61 5.21
N PRO A 281 16.56 3.58 4.43
CA PRO A 281 17.38 4.65 3.85
C PRO A 281 18.17 5.45 4.88
N PHE A 282 17.57 5.74 6.04
CA PHE A 282 18.24 6.47 7.11
C PHE A 282 19.44 5.71 7.70
N TYR A 283 19.33 4.38 7.75
CA TYR A 283 20.47 3.55 8.14
C TYR A 283 21.55 3.52 7.05
N LEU A 284 21.15 3.34 5.79
CA LEU A 284 22.08 3.18 4.67
C LEU A 284 22.88 4.47 4.40
N THR A 285 22.21 5.62 4.35
CA THR A 285 22.86 6.91 4.07
C THR A 285 23.52 7.52 5.30
N GLY A 286 22.92 7.34 6.48
CA GLY A 286 23.45 7.89 7.74
C GLY A 286 24.60 7.04 8.27
N LYS A 287 24.31 5.94 8.97
CA LYS A 287 25.33 5.17 9.71
C LYS A 287 26.21 4.29 8.80
N ALA A 288 25.65 3.70 7.75
CA ALA A 288 26.42 2.86 6.82
C ALA A 288 27.25 3.69 5.83
N GLY A 289 26.97 4.99 5.66
CA GLY A 289 27.75 5.92 4.84
C GLY A 289 27.65 5.64 3.32
N PHE A 290 26.62 4.92 2.87
CA PHE A 290 26.43 4.68 1.43
C PHE A 290 25.87 5.91 0.75
N SER A 291 26.29 6.12 -0.53
CA SER A 291 25.67 7.15 -1.36
C SER A 291 24.16 6.86 -1.58
N PRO A 292 23.35 7.89 -1.89
CA PRO A 292 21.94 7.71 -2.20
C PRO A 292 21.68 6.71 -3.33
N SER A 293 22.53 6.70 -4.38
CA SER A 293 22.42 5.74 -5.48
C SER A 293 22.66 4.30 -5.03
N ILE A 294 23.70 4.04 -4.24
CA ILE A 294 23.98 2.70 -3.70
C ILE A 294 22.82 2.26 -2.80
N SER A 295 22.32 3.15 -1.95
CA SER A 295 21.14 2.89 -1.11
C SER A 295 19.91 2.53 -1.95
N GLY A 296 19.68 3.23 -3.05
CA GLY A 296 18.62 2.94 -4.02
C GLY A 296 18.76 1.54 -4.66
N TYR A 297 19.98 1.15 -5.07
CA TYR A 297 20.23 -0.20 -5.63
C TYR A 297 20.00 -1.30 -4.59
N ILE A 298 20.46 -1.12 -3.35
CA ILE A 298 20.23 -2.07 -2.26
C ILE A 298 18.72 -2.24 -2.04
N MET A 299 17.99 -1.15 -1.96
CA MET A 299 16.54 -1.18 -1.73
C MET A 299 15.74 -1.77 -2.89
N ALA A 300 16.22 -1.64 -4.12
CA ALA A 300 15.55 -2.17 -5.32
C ALA A 300 15.44 -3.71 -5.33
N ILE A 301 16.26 -4.42 -4.56
CA ILE A 301 16.23 -5.89 -4.48
C ILE A 301 14.87 -6.39 -4.01
N TYR A 302 14.28 -5.75 -2.99
CA TYR A 302 12.95 -6.11 -2.49
C TYR A 302 11.86 -6.09 -3.58
N PRO A 303 11.60 -4.96 -4.26
CA PRO A 303 10.55 -4.91 -5.27
C PRO A 303 10.89 -5.72 -6.54
N ILE A 304 12.17 -5.91 -6.88
CA ILE A 304 12.57 -6.79 -7.99
C ILE A 304 12.12 -8.23 -7.70
N LEU A 305 12.47 -8.76 -6.53
CA LEU A 305 12.14 -10.12 -6.16
C LEU A 305 10.64 -10.30 -5.91
N LEU A 306 9.96 -9.29 -5.35
CA LEU A 306 8.51 -9.24 -5.27
C LEU A 306 7.87 -9.33 -6.66
N GLY A 307 8.35 -8.55 -7.62
CA GLY A 307 7.84 -8.52 -9.00
C GLY A 307 8.03 -9.83 -9.76
N VAL A 308 9.10 -10.57 -9.47
CA VAL A 308 9.36 -11.91 -10.04
C VAL A 308 8.56 -12.99 -9.31
N ALA A 309 8.58 -12.98 -7.98
CA ALA A 309 7.92 -14.01 -7.17
C ALA A 309 6.40 -13.96 -7.26
N GLY A 310 5.80 -12.77 -7.39
CA GLY A 310 4.34 -12.59 -7.43
C GLY A 310 3.64 -13.36 -8.55
N PRO A 311 4.01 -13.18 -9.84
CA PRO A 311 3.44 -13.94 -10.95
C PRO A 311 3.66 -15.44 -10.86
N VAL A 312 4.85 -15.87 -10.41
CA VAL A 312 5.18 -17.29 -10.17
C VAL A 312 4.27 -17.87 -9.10
N ALA A 313 4.12 -17.17 -7.98
CA ALA A 313 3.24 -17.57 -6.89
C ALA A 313 1.76 -17.63 -7.30
N GLY A 314 1.31 -16.72 -8.16
CA GLY A 314 -0.03 -16.76 -8.76
C GLY A 314 -0.30 -18.07 -9.48
N GLY A 315 0.60 -18.48 -10.38
CA GLY A 315 0.49 -19.75 -11.09
C GLY A 315 0.61 -20.99 -10.19
N TRP A 316 1.45 -20.93 -9.17
CA TRP A 316 1.58 -22.02 -8.19
C TRP A 316 0.37 -22.12 -7.26
N SER A 317 -0.28 -20.99 -6.97
CA SER A 317 -1.50 -20.94 -6.15
C SER A 317 -2.62 -21.78 -6.75
N ASP A 318 -2.74 -21.80 -8.08
CA ASP A 318 -3.74 -22.58 -8.80
C ASP A 318 -3.45 -24.11 -8.71
N ARG A 319 -2.16 -24.50 -8.63
CA ARG A 319 -1.72 -25.89 -8.57
C ARG A 319 -1.66 -26.48 -7.15
N TYR A 320 -1.07 -25.71 -6.21
CA TYR A 320 -0.74 -26.17 -4.86
C TYR A 320 -1.67 -25.62 -3.77
N GLY A 321 -2.57 -24.71 -4.17
CA GLY A 321 -3.51 -24.05 -3.27
C GLY A 321 -2.91 -22.81 -2.58
N SER A 322 -3.72 -21.75 -2.50
CA SER A 322 -3.31 -20.45 -1.97
C SER A 322 -2.74 -20.51 -0.54
N ARG A 323 -3.35 -21.32 0.34
CA ARG A 323 -2.97 -21.39 1.76
C ARG A 323 -1.55 -21.85 2.01
N ARG A 324 -1.05 -22.84 1.25
CA ARG A 324 0.33 -23.35 1.39
C ARG A 324 1.35 -22.30 1.03
N LEU A 325 1.12 -21.58 -0.05
CA LEU A 325 2.02 -20.51 -0.50
C LEU A 325 2.00 -19.32 0.46
N MET A 326 0.85 -18.97 1.00
CA MET A 326 0.73 -17.95 2.04
C MET A 326 1.58 -18.30 3.26
N LEU A 327 1.57 -19.56 3.72
CA LEU A 327 2.41 -20.00 4.85
C LEU A 327 3.90 -19.84 4.55
N ILE A 328 4.35 -20.29 3.37
CA ILE A 328 5.75 -20.16 2.95
C ILE A 328 6.14 -18.68 2.85
N GLY A 329 5.26 -17.85 2.29
CA GLY A 329 5.49 -16.41 2.16
C GLY A 329 5.63 -15.71 3.52
N ILE A 330 4.70 -15.99 4.46
CA ILE A 330 4.73 -15.42 5.81
C ILE A 330 5.98 -15.88 6.57
N PHE A 331 6.35 -17.17 6.45
CA PHE A 331 7.58 -17.71 7.06
C PHE A 331 8.82 -16.99 6.50
N GLY A 332 8.91 -16.80 5.17
CA GLY A 332 10.00 -16.08 4.53
C GLY A 332 10.11 -14.63 5.01
N MET A 333 8.96 -13.95 5.16
CA MET A 333 8.94 -12.58 5.72
C MET A 333 9.40 -12.56 7.17
N GLY A 334 8.93 -13.48 8.01
CA GLY A 334 9.37 -13.59 9.42
C GLY A 334 10.86 -13.84 9.54
N LEU A 335 11.40 -14.74 8.71
CA LEU A 335 12.85 -15.01 8.66
C LEU A 335 13.65 -13.79 8.21
N SER A 336 13.15 -13.04 7.24
CA SER A 336 13.73 -11.76 6.81
C SER A 336 13.85 -10.77 7.97
N LEU A 337 12.77 -10.57 8.72
CA LEU A 337 12.74 -9.65 9.86
C LEU A 337 13.69 -10.12 10.98
N LEU A 338 13.79 -11.42 11.20
CA LEU A 338 14.75 -11.99 12.15
C LEU A 338 16.19 -11.70 11.71
N VAL A 339 16.54 -11.95 10.45
CA VAL A 339 17.86 -11.65 9.90
C VAL A 339 18.18 -10.16 10.05
N LEU A 340 17.20 -9.28 9.72
CA LEU A 340 17.37 -7.83 9.84
C LEU A 340 17.59 -7.39 11.30
N ALA A 341 16.89 -8.00 12.27
CA ALA A 341 17.05 -7.72 13.70
C ALA A 341 18.42 -8.12 14.24
N LEU A 342 19.07 -9.11 13.60
CA LEU A 342 20.40 -9.62 13.95
C LEU A 342 21.53 -8.89 13.24
N VAL A 343 21.24 -7.97 12.29
CA VAL A 343 22.29 -7.18 11.62
C VAL A 343 23.05 -6.37 12.68
N PRO A 344 24.40 -6.52 12.77
CA PRO A 344 25.20 -5.73 13.68
C PRO A 344 25.24 -4.26 13.28
N ASP A 345 25.39 -3.37 14.26
CA ASP A 345 25.38 -1.92 14.04
C ASP A 345 26.68 -1.37 13.41
N GLN A 346 27.65 -2.22 13.09
CA GLN A 346 28.94 -1.83 12.51
C GLN A 346 28.82 -1.55 11.01
N ALA A 347 29.32 -0.39 10.58
CA ALA A 347 28.99 0.30 9.33
C ALA A 347 29.30 -0.47 8.02
N GLN A 348 30.21 -1.39 7.95
CA GLN A 348 30.63 -1.99 6.67
C GLN A 348 30.43 -3.50 6.54
N ALA A 349 30.22 -4.23 7.62
CA ALA A 349 30.34 -5.68 7.61
C ALA A 349 29.16 -6.47 7.05
N ASN A 350 28.00 -5.84 6.78
CA ASN A 350 26.76 -6.61 6.66
C ASN A 350 25.86 -6.30 5.47
N VAL A 351 26.40 -5.76 4.36
CA VAL A 351 25.63 -5.60 3.11
C VAL A 351 25.00 -6.93 2.67
N LEU A 352 25.73 -8.04 2.81
CA LEU A 352 25.22 -9.36 2.44
C LEU A 352 24.01 -9.79 3.29
N MET A 353 24.01 -9.51 4.60
CA MET A 353 22.86 -9.78 5.47
C MET A 353 21.66 -8.89 5.10
N LEU A 354 21.90 -7.61 4.78
CA LEU A 354 20.86 -6.69 4.31
C LEU A 354 20.25 -7.14 2.98
N LEU A 355 21.10 -7.50 2.01
CA LEU A 355 20.66 -8.02 0.72
C LEU A 355 19.88 -9.32 0.89
N GLY A 356 20.35 -10.23 1.74
CA GLY A 356 19.68 -11.49 2.08
C GLY A 356 18.32 -11.25 2.73
N SER A 357 18.24 -10.33 3.71
CA SER A 357 16.99 -9.97 4.37
C SER A 357 15.99 -9.34 3.40
N LEU A 358 16.38 -8.35 2.59
CA LEU A 358 15.52 -7.74 1.57
C LEU A 358 15.07 -8.74 0.50
N SER A 359 15.94 -9.68 0.14
CA SER A 359 15.61 -10.77 -0.79
C SER A 359 14.52 -11.68 -0.22
N LEU A 360 14.69 -12.12 1.02
CA LEU A 360 13.69 -12.93 1.72
C LEU A 360 12.36 -12.18 1.89
N LEU A 361 12.42 -10.87 2.19
CA LEU A 361 11.25 -10.02 2.31
C LEU A 361 10.49 -9.93 0.99
N GLY A 362 11.19 -9.69 -0.12
CA GLY A 362 10.61 -9.56 -1.45
C GLY A 362 10.00 -10.86 -1.96
N ILE A 363 10.73 -11.98 -1.84
CA ILE A 363 10.23 -13.31 -2.21
C ILE A 363 9.04 -13.70 -1.32
N GLY A 364 9.16 -13.53 0.00
CA GLY A 364 8.11 -13.84 0.96
C GLY A 364 6.82 -13.05 0.68
N MET A 365 6.96 -11.75 0.41
CA MET A 365 5.83 -10.89 0.05
C MET A 365 5.20 -11.30 -1.29
N GLY A 366 5.99 -11.70 -2.29
CA GLY A 366 5.50 -12.19 -3.58
C GLY A 366 4.71 -13.50 -3.44
N LEU A 367 5.26 -14.45 -2.66
CA LEU A 367 4.62 -15.74 -2.37
C LEU A 367 3.33 -15.58 -1.52
N LEU A 368 3.19 -14.46 -0.81
CA LEU A 368 2.01 -14.17 0.01
C LEU A 368 0.96 -13.36 -0.73
N SER A 369 1.32 -12.24 -1.34
CA SER A 369 0.38 -11.21 -1.80
C SER A 369 -0.56 -11.71 -2.89
N ALA A 370 -0.04 -12.34 -3.96
CA ALA A 370 -0.86 -12.84 -5.06
C ALA A 370 -1.79 -13.98 -4.63
N PRO A 371 -1.32 -15.04 -3.92
CA PRO A 371 -2.20 -16.07 -3.39
C PRO A 371 -3.24 -15.57 -2.39
N ASN A 372 -2.89 -14.59 -1.53
CA ASN A 372 -3.82 -14.00 -0.56
C ASN A 372 -4.95 -13.24 -1.27
N ASN A 373 -4.64 -12.45 -2.30
CA ASN A 373 -5.66 -11.78 -3.09
C ASN A 373 -6.60 -12.79 -3.78
N SER A 374 -6.06 -13.86 -4.36
CA SER A 374 -6.84 -14.98 -4.90
C SER A 374 -7.73 -15.63 -3.85
N PHE A 375 -7.18 -15.90 -2.66
CA PHE A 375 -7.91 -16.48 -1.53
C PHE A 375 -9.07 -15.59 -1.09
N ILE A 376 -8.86 -14.28 -0.93
CA ILE A 376 -9.93 -13.33 -0.57
C ILE A 376 -11.02 -13.33 -1.66
N MET A 377 -10.63 -13.26 -2.94
CA MET A 377 -11.57 -13.17 -4.05
C MET A 377 -12.38 -14.46 -4.26
N GLN A 378 -11.82 -15.64 -3.94
CA GLN A 378 -12.54 -16.92 -3.98
C GLN A 378 -13.66 -16.99 -2.94
N HIS A 379 -13.48 -16.32 -1.78
CA HIS A 379 -14.49 -16.28 -0.70
C HIS A 379 -15.41 -15.06 -0.80
N ALA A 380 -15.23 -14.23 -1.83
CA ALA A 380 -15.99 -13.02 -2.06
C ALA A 380 -17.38 -13.35 -2.63
N PRO A 381 -18.49 -12.82 -2.06
CA PRO A 381 -19.80 -12.87 -2.72
C PRO A 381 -19.72 -12.18 -4.08
N LYS A 382 -20.31 -12.80 -5.11
CA LYS A 382 -20.22 -12.30 -6.50
C LYS A 382 -20.74 -10.89 -6.69
N GLU A 383 -21.73 -10.50 -5.88
CA GLU A 383 -22.36 -9.17 -5.90
C GLU A 383 -21.42 -8.07 -5.34
N HIS A 384 -20.43 -8.43 -4.53
CA HIS A 384 -19.53 -7.50 -3.82
C HIS A 384 -18.08 -7.54 -4.30
N THR A 385 -17.82 -8.15 -5.46
CA THR A 385 -16.45 -8.33 -6.00
C THR A 385 -15.69 -6.99 -6.14
N GLY A 386 -16.37 -5.94 -6.59
CA GLY A 386 -15.80 -4.59 -6.70
C GLY A 386 -15.45 -3.99 -5.35
N SER A 387 -16.38 -4.05 -4.39
CA SER A 387 -16.17 -3.56 -3.02
C SER A 387 -15.02 -4.29 -2.33
N ILE A 388 -14.91 -5.61 -2.51
CA ILE A 388 -13.83 -6.42 -1.92
C ILE A 388 -12.48 -6.08 -2.56
N GLY A 389 -12.43 -5.83 -3.87
CA GLY A 389 -11.24 -5.31 -4.53
C GLY A 389 -10.77 -3.97 -3.93
N GLY A 390 -11.73 -3.06 -3.66
CA GLY A 390 -11.48 -1.81 -2.92
C GLY A 390 -10.95 -2.04 -1.50
N MET A 391 -11.51 -3.02 -0.77
CA MET A 391 -11.04 -3.39 0.57
C MET A 391 -9.61 -3.95 0.56
N ILE A 392 -9.25 -4.77 -0.44
CA ILE A 392 -7.86 -5.23 -0.64
C ILE A 392 -6.92 -4.04 -0.85
N ALA A 393 -7.31 -3.08 -1.69
CA ALA A 393 -6.50 -1.89 -1.92
C ALA A 393 -6.39 -1.03 -0.64
N LEU A 394 -7.49 -0.87 0.11
CA LEU A 394 -7.52 -0.16 1.38
C LEU A 394 -6.59 -0.80 2.41
N THR A 395 -6.69 -2.11 2.65
CA THR A 395 -5.87 -2.82 3.64
C THR A 395 -4.39 -2.76 3.30
N ARG A 396 -4.03 -2.84 2.02
CA ARG A 396 -2.66 -2.60 1.55
C ARG A 396 -2.16 -1.21 1.92
N ASN A 397 -2.92 -0.17 1.58
CA ASN A 397 -2.52 1.22 1.88
C ASN A 397 -2.49 1.48 3.40
N LEU A 398 -3.45 0.97 4.18
CA LEU A 398 -3.41 1.06 5.64
C LEU A 398 -2.16 0.39 6.22
N GLY A 399 -1.83 -0.80 5.75
CA GLY A 399 -0.59 -1.49 6.15
C GLY A 399 0.65 -0.63 5.87
N MET A 400 0.74 -0.07 4.67
CA MET A 400 1.87 0.81 4.29
C MET A 400 1.95 2.06 5.17
N VAL A 401 0.82 2.72 5.45
CA VAL A 401 0.76 3.92 6.31
C VAL A 401 1.19 3.60 7.75
N ILE A 402 0.59 2.57 8.34
CA ILE A 402 0.91 2.17 9.72
C ILE A 402 2.38 1.74 9.80
N GLY A 403 2.87 0.99 8.81
CA GLY A 403 4.26 0.57 8.73
C GLY A 403 5.25 1.73 8.67
N ALA A 404 4.96 2.74 7.83
CA ALA A 404 5.77 3.96 7.76
C ALA A 404 5.79 4.70 9.10
N ALA A 405 4.62 4.88 9.72
CA ALA A 405 4.49 5.55 11.01
C ALA A 405 5.25 4.84 12.14
N LEU A 406 5.18 3.49 12.19
CA LEU A 406 5.90 2.68 13.18
C LEU A 406 7.43 2.72 12.95
N GLY A 407 7.88 2.61 11.70
CA GLY A 407 9.30 2.66 11.36
C GLY A 407 9.96 3.97 11.74
N LEU A 408 9.38 5.08 11.30
CA LEU A 408 9.89 6.42 11.58
C LEU A 408 9.66 6.85 13.03
N GLY A 409 8.54 6.44 13.64
CA GLY A 409 8.26 6.70 15.06
C GLY A 409 9.29 6.02 15.98
N ALA A 410 9.67 4.76 15.69
CA ALA A 410 10.71 4.05 16.43
C ALA A 410 12.08 4.77 16.32
N MET A 411 12.42 5.25 15.12
CA MET A 411 13.67 5.99 14.90
C MET A 411 13.69 7.32 15.65
N LYS A 412 12.59 8.07 15.63
CA LYS A 412 12.45 9.34 16.37
C LYS A 412 12.65 9.16 17.88
N ASN A 413 12.03 8.12 18.46
CA ASN A 413 12.14 7.86 19.88
C ASN A 413 13.58 7.51 20.30
N ALA A 414 14.33 6.83 19.42
CA ALA A 414 15.73 6.52 19.66
C ALA A 414 16.63 7.76 19.63
N THR A 415 16.38 8.71 18.71
CA THR A 415 17.14 9.96 18.62
C THR A 415 16.82 10.92 19.77
N ALA A 416 15.59 10.94 20.28
CA ALA A 416 15.16 11.81 21.38
C ALA A 416 15.72 11.40 22.75
N GLY A 417 16.09 10.11 22.93
CA GLY A 417 16.59 9.56 24.20
C GLY A 417 18.11 9.62 24.40
N SER A 418 18.88 10.03 23.38
CA SER A 418 20.35 10.01 23.43
C SER A 418 20.91 11.43 23.41
N VAL A 419 21.77 11.73 24.41
CA VAL A 419 22.54 12.98 24.52
C VAL A 419 23.62 13.06 23.43
N ASP A 420 24.11 11.90 22.95
CA ASP A 420 25.06 11.76 21.85
C ASP A 420 24.34 11.28 20.57
N GLN A 421 24.03 12.18 19.66
CA GLN A 421 23.37 11.90 18.38
C GLN A 421 24.23 11.00 17.45
N GLU A 422 25.53 10.96 17.63
CA GLU A 422 26.48 10.16 16.82
C GLU A 422 26.44 8.65 17.09
N HIS A 423 25.88 8.19 18.21
CA HIS A 423 25.97 6.80 18.64
C HIS A 423 24.66 6.02 18.61
N VAL A 424 23.55 6.63 18.16
CA VAL A 424 22.26 5.92 18.09
C VAL A 424 22.24 4.92 16.96
N SER A 425 22.12 3.66 17.34
CA SER A 425 21.89 2.58 16.38
C SER A 425 20.46 2.64 15.85
N LEU A 426 20.32 3.10 14.62
CA LEU A 426 19.01 3.16 13.93
C LEU A 426 18.37 1.77 13.79
N LEU A 427 19.16 0.72 13.57
CA LEU A 427 18.66 -0.66 13.53
C LEU A 427 18.25 -1.17 14.91
N ALA A 428 19.00 -0.81 15.97
CA ALA A 428 18.60 -1.17 17.32
C ALA A 428 17.26 -0.54 17.73
N ALA A 429 16.97 0.67 17.25
CA ALA A 429 15.68 1.32 17.46
C ALA A 429 14.50 0.55 16.84
N LEU A 430 14.74 -0.15 15.74
CA LEU A 430 13.74 -0.98 15.07
C LEU A 430 13.54 -2.35 15.72
N ARG A 431 14.52 -2.86 16.48
CA ARG A 431 14.46 -4.22 17.08
C ARG A 431 13.16 -4.52 17.85
N PRO A 432 12.62 -3.62 18.71
CA PRO A 432 11.36 -3.88 19.39
C PRO A 432 10.17 -4.04 18.42
N VAL A 433 10.11 -3.21 17.36
CA VAL A 433 9.08 -3.29 16.33
C VAL A 433 9.23 -4.58 15.52
N LEU A 434 10.46 -4.94 15.13
CA LEU A 434 10.74 -6.19 14.41
C LEU A 434 10.41 -7.42 15.28
N GLY A 435 10.72 -7.38 16.58
CA GLY A 435 10.35 -8.43 17.54
C GLY A 435 8.84 -8.62 17.65
N GLY A 436 8.07 -7.53 17.71
CA GLY A 436 6.61 -7.56 17.66
C GLY A 436 6.09 -8.19 16.36
N TYR A 437 6.68 -7.87 15.21
CA TYR A 437 6.31 -8.46 13.93
C TYR A 437 6.66 -9.95 13.83
N ILE A 438 7.78 -10.37 14.37
CA ILE A 438 8.16 -11.79 14.44
C ILE A 438 7.11 -12.55 15.26
N LEU A 439 6.70 -12.03 16.41
CA LEU A 439 5.64 -12.62 17.23
C LEU A 439 4.32 -12.74 16.45
N ILE A 440 3.88 -11.66 15.79
CA ILE A 440 2.69 -11.66 14.94
C ILE A 440 2.80 -12.70 13.83
N THR A 441 3.97 -12.80 13.19
CA THR A 441 4.24 -13.81 12.14
C THR A 441 4.06 -15.23 12.67
N VAL A 442 4.61 -15.53 13.85
CA VAL A 442 4.46 -16.83 14.50
C VAL A 442 2.98 -17.12 14.81
N CYS A 443 2.23 -16.16 15.34
CA CYS A 443 0.80 -16.31 15.59
C CYS A 443 0.02 -16.61 14.31
N ILE A 444 0.28 -15.90 13.23
CA ILE A 444 -0.39 -16.14 11.93
C ILE A 444 -0.03 -17.52 11.38
N LEU A 445 1.24 -17.93 11.46
CA LEU A 445 1.69 -19.26 11.03
C LEU A 445 0.99 -20.38 11.80
N VAL A 446 0.86 -20.24 13.11
CA VAL A 446 0.13 -21.20 13.96
C VAL A 446 -1.34 -21.29 13.56
N ILE A 447 -2.02 -20.16 13.42
CA ILE A 447 -3.44 -20.11 13.03
C ILE A 447 -3.66 -20.76 11.66
N LEU A 448 -2.86 -20.39 10.65
CA LEU A 448 -2.97 -20.95 9.30
C LEU A 448 -2.60 -22.44 9.27
N GLY A 449 -1.56 -22.84 10.02
CA GLY A 449 -1.15 -24.24 10.14
C GLY A 449 -2.24 -25.13 10.76
N LEU A 450 -2.85 -24.67 11.86
CA LEU A 450 -3.96 -25.38 12.50
C LEU A 450 -5.17 -25.52 11.56
N ASN A 451 -5.51 -24.48 10.80
CA ASN A 451 -6.57 -24.52 9.81
C ASN A 451 -6.28 -25.53 8.68
N LEU A 452 -5.03 -25.67 8.24
CA LEU A 452 -4.64 -26.69 7.25
C LEU A 452 -4.76 -28.10 7.80
N LEU A 453 -4.31 -28.33 9.04
CA LEU A 453 -4.42 -29.64 9.70
C LEU A 453 -5.89 -30.06 9.89
N GLN A 454 -6.75 -29.14 10.27
CA GLN A 454 -8.19 -29.40 10.39
C GLN A 454 -8.84 -29.74 9.04
N ALA A 455 -8.47 -29.00 7.97
CA ALA A 455 -8.98 -29.29 6.63
C ALA A 455 -8.52 -30.68 6.13
N ALA A 456 -7.25 -31.05 6.35
CA ALA A 456 -6.72 -32.36 6.00
C ALA A 456 -7.42 -33.50 6.77
N ARG A 457 -7.69 -33.33 8.06
CA ARG A 457 -8.43 -34.32 8.89
C ARG A 457 -9.87 -34.51 8.41
N ARG A 458 -10.55 -33.43 8.02
CA ARG A 458 -11.93 -33.53 7.48
C ARG A 458 -11.97 -34.29 6.15
N GLN A 459 -10.96 -34.09 5.28
CA GLN A 459 -10.88 -34.82 4.02
C GLN A 459 -10.63 -36.33 4.23
N GLN A 460 -9.73 -36.68 5.15
CA GLN A 460 -9.48 -38.09 5.51
C GLN A 460 -10.69 -38.79 6.14
N THR A 461 -11.54 -38.05 6.89
CA THR A 461 -12.79 -38.62 7.46
C THR A 461 -13.84 -38.86 6.38
N VAL A 462 -13.92 -38.01 5.36
CA VAL A 462 -14.82 -38.20 4.20
C VAL A 462 -14.36 -39.37 3.34
N ASP A 463 -13.04 -39.47 3.04
CA ASP A 463 -12.46 -40.55 2.25
C ASP A 463 -12.53 -41.95 2.95
N ARG A 464 -12.71 -41.97 4.28
CA ARG A 464 -12.93 -43.23 5.04
C ARG A 464 -14.42 -43.64 5.13
N GLN A 465 -15.33 -42.73 4.77
CA GLN A 465 -16.78 -42.98 4.77
C GLN A 465 -17.32 -43.31 3.38
N LEU A 466 -16.53 -43.14 2.34
CA LEU A 466 -16.72 -43.60 0.96
C LEU A 466 -15.99 -44.94 0.75
#